data_4bd7e608bf7a5f2590121b82cd8932a1
#
_entry.id   4bd7e608bf7a5f2590121b82cd8932a1
#
_cell.length_a   1.000
_cell.length_b   1.000
_cell.length_c   1.000
_cell.angle_alpha   90.00
_cell.angle_beta   90.00
_cell.angle_gamma   90.00
#
_symmetry.space_group_name_H-M   'P 1'
#
loop_
_entity.id
_entity.type
_entity.pdbx_description
1 polymer ?
#
loop_
_entity_poly.entity_id
_entity_poly.type
_entity_poly.pdbx_seq_one_letter_code
_entity_poly.pdbx_strand_id
1 'polypeptide(L)'
;ASSPAIIEIYRIISGECLMDVQSETLHCTKGDFIMILPNIVHSFYLNKKSDCTFKHVHFDPNMFSNIILENEGVYPITLMHAVLFSSHFYYRFSADDVIDSTLDKLISLYTDSDGLFPAANINISLINLMLYILDHTKPAHHFSNPQLQNSYVAYTLNYIAEHYTEKIIQEDIASQLHISVRYLSKLFKAHIGITLSSYINVYRINHSISLMQNTKLSLTEIALQSGFTNSQHYSKVFRDCVNTTPSQYRKSI
;
A
#
# COMPACT_ATOMS: atom_id res chain seq x y z
N ALA A 1 -11.79 -18.15 3.00
CA ALA A 1 -10.58 -17.33 2.92
C ALA A 1 -10.92 -16.16 2.02
N SER A 2 -10.81 -14.92 2.50
CA SER A 2 -10.93 -13.75 1.63
C SER A 2 -9.73 -13.76 0.69
N SER A 3 -9.96 -13.57 -0.61
CA SER A 3 -8.88 -13.35 -1.57
C SER A 3 -8.01 -12.19 -1.06
N PRO A 4 -6.68 -12.28 -1.19
CA PRO A 4 -5.81 -11.18 -0.83
C PRO A 4 -6.19 -9.93 -1.64
N ALA A 5 -6.05 -8.75 -1.03
CA ALA A 5 -6.22 -7.50 -1.72
C ALA A 5 -5.04 -7.35 -2.70
N ILE A 6 -5.27 -7.46 -4.00
CA ILE A 6 -4.23 -7.46 -5.03
C ILE A 6 -4.35 -6.20 -5.87
N ILE A 7 -3.22 -5.56 -6.16
CA ILE A 7 -3.09 -4.54 -7.20
C ILE A 7 -2.75 -5.26 -8.50
N GLU A 8 -3.43 -4.90 -9.58
CA GLU A 8 -3.19 -5.45 -10.91
C GLU A 8 -2.76 -4.36 -11.88
N ILE A 9 -1.69 -4.60 -12.62
CA ILE A 9 -1.13 -3.67 -13.59
C ILE A 9 -1.19 -4.29 -14.97
N TYR A 10 -1.75 -3.57 -15.91
CA TYR A 10 -1.84 -3.92 -17.33
C TYR A 10 -1.11 -2.88 -18.17
N ARG A 11 -0.19 -3.32 -19.00
CA ARG A 11 0.51 -2.52 -20.00
C ARG A 11 0.21 -3.04 -21.39
N ILE A 12 -0.54 -2.28 -22.19
CA ILE A 12 -0.93 -2.70 -23.55
C ILE A 12 0.26 -2.49 -24.50
N ILE A 13 0.75 -3.59 -25.05
CA ILE A 13 1.93 -3.62 -25.92
C ILE A 13 1.55 -3.47 -27.39
N SER A 14 0.46 -4.15 -27.82
CA SER A 14 -0.06 -4.06 -29.18
C SER A 14 -1.54 -4.36 -29.22
N GLY A 15 -2.21 -3.88 -30.26
CA GLY A 15 -3.65 -4.07 -30.46
C GLY A 15 -4.50 -3.21 -29.54
N GLU A 16 -5.73 -3.62 -29.35
CA GLU A 16 -6.72 -2.93 -28.54
C GLU A 16 -7.67 -3.92 -27.85
N CYS A 17 -8.25 -3.49 -26.73
CA CYS A 17 -9.21 -4.27 -25.96
C CYS A 17 -10.19 -3.37 -25.23
N LEU A 18 -11.22 -3.98 -24.65
CA LEU A 18 -12.13 -3.33 -23.74
C LEU A 18 -11.92 -3.89 -22.33
N MET A 19 -11.95 -3.00 -21.36
CA MET A 19 -11.88 -3.35 -19.95
C MET A 19 -13.03 -2.69 -19.21
N ASP A 20 -13.93 -3.48 -18.65
CA ASP A 20 -14.93 -2.97 -17.72
C ASP A 20 -14.31 -2.85 -16.33
N VAL A 21 -14.40 -1.67 -15.75
CA VAL A 21 -13.95 -1.39 -14.37
C VAL A 21 -15.14 -0.81 -13.63
N GLN A 22 -15.73 -1.58 -12.74
CA GLN A 22 -17.00 -1.24 -12.07
C GLN A 22 -18.12 -1.00 -13.11
N SER A 23 -18.59 0.24 -13.25
CA SER A 23 -19.64 0.64 -14.19
C SER A 23 -19.11 1.37 -15.43
N GLU A 24 -17.82 1.43 -15.63
CA GLU A 24 -17.15 2.13 -16.73
C GLU A 24 -16.49 1.14 -17.68
N THR A 25 -16.64 1.36 -18.99
CA THR A 25 -15.93 0.61 -20.03
C THR A 25 -14.79 1.45 -20.58
N LEU A 26 -13.57 0.97 -20.39
CA LEU A 26 -12.35 1.57 -20.92
C LEU A 26 -12.01 0.95 -22.29
N HIS A 27 -11.81 1.79 -23.27
CA HIS A 27 -11.17 1.38 -24.52
C HIS A 27 -9.65 1.50 -24.34
N CYS A 28 -8.96 0.37 -24.25
CA CYS A 28 -7.53 0.27 -24.00
C CYS A 28 -6.80 0.02 -25.31
N THR A 29 -5.75 0.79 -25.57
CA THR A 29 -4.99 0.75 -26.82
C THR A 29 -3.48 0.63 -26.54
N LYS A 30 -2.70 0.32 -27.57
CA LYS A 30 -1.25 0.31 -27.47
C LYS A 30 -0.73 1.59 -26.80
N GLY A 31 0.09 1.43 -25.79
CA GLY A 31 0.67 2.53 -25.01
C GLY A 31 -0.01 2.75 -23.66
N ASP A 32 -1.22 2.23 -23.47
CA ASP A 32 -1.93 2.38 -22.19
C ASP A 32 -1.26 1.57 -21.08
N PHE A 33 -1.11 2.24 -19.94
CA PHE A 33 -0.83 1.65 -18.64
C PHE A 33 -2.08 1.79 -17.78
N ILE A 34 -2.56 0.69 -17.24
CA ILE A 34 -3.73 0.66 -16.37
C ILE A 34 -3.35 -0.06 -15.07
N MET A 35 -3.57 0.58 -13.94
CA MET A 35 -3.42 -0.04 -12.62
C MET A 35 -4.77 -0.10 -11.94
N ILE A 36 -5.25 -1.30 -11.67
CA ILE A 36 -6.50 -1.57 -10.97
C ILE A 36 -6.22 -1.71 -9.48
N LEU A 37 -6.98 -1.00 -8.68
CA LEU A 37 -6.84 -1.04 -7.22
C LEU A 37 -7.49 -2.29 -6.61
N PRO A 38 -7.12 -2.67 -5.38
CA PRO A 38 -7.65 -3.87 -4.73
C PRO A 38 -9.17 -3.86 -4.61
N ASN A 39 -9.76 -5.05 -4.74
CA ASN A 39 -11.20 -5.30 -4.61
C ASN A 39 -12.07 -4.58 -5.66
N ILE A 40 -11.49 -4.08 -6.73
CA ILE A 40 -12.23 -3.49 -7.85
C ILE A 40 -12.62 -4.60 -8.83
N VAL A 41 -13.92 -4.72 -9.04
CA VAL A 41 -14.46 -5.68 -10.02
C VAL A 41 -14.15 -5.15 -11.42
N HIS A 42 -13.44 -5.95 -12.19
CA HIS A 42 -13.12 -5.63 -13.58
C HIS A 42 -13.17 -6.89 -14.45
N SER A 43 -13.32 -6.68 -15.74
CA SER A 43 -13.29 -7.75 -16.74
C SER A 43 -12.61 -7.24 -18.01
N PHE A 44 -12.01 -8.17 -18.73
CA PHE A 44 -11.21 -7.89 -19.92
C PHE A 44 -11.78 -8.67 -21.10
N TYR A 45 -12.04 -8.02 -22.22
CA TYR A 45 -12.58 -8.68 -23.40
C TYR A 45 -12.14 -8.03 -24.70
N LEU A 46 -12.17 -8.80 -25.76
CA LEU A 46 -11.80 -8.38 -27.11
C LEU A 46 -13.06 -8.17 -27.97
N ASN A 47 -13.04 -7.15 -28.81
CA ASN A 47 -13.96 -7.07 -29.92
C ASN A 47 -13.68 -8.20 -30.92
N LYS A 48 -14.72 -8.69 -31.63
CA LYS A 48 -14.64 -9.87 -32.53
C LYS A 48 -13.56 -9.82 -33.62
N LYS A 49 -12.91 -8.67 -33.82
CA LYS A 49 -11.87 -8.44 -34.86
C LYS A 49 -10.57 -7.89 -34.31
N SER A 50 -10.46 -7.70 -33.00
CA SER A 50 -9.29 -7.12 -32.35
C SER A 50 -8.45 -8.20 -31.69
N ASP A 51 -7.15 -8.04 -31.71
CA ASP A 51 -6.20 -8.74 -30.86
C ASP A 51 -5.59 -7.75 -29.87
N CYS A 52 -5.11 -8.25 -28.75
CA CYS A 52 -4.45 -7.44 -27.74
C CYS A 52 -3.36 -8.25 -27.06
N THR A 53 -2.16 -7.68 -27.05
CA THR A 53 -1.03 -8.21 -26.26
C THR A 53 -0.73 -7.23 -25.14
N PHE A 54 -0.62 -7.74 -23.93
CA PHE A 54 -0.31 -6.92 -22.75
C PHE A 54 0.69 -7.62 -21.82
N LYS A 55 1.43 -6.84 -21.05
CA LYS A 55 2.16 -7.29 -19.87
C LYS A 55 1.26 -7.15 -18.66
N HIS A 56 1.24 -8.15 -17.79
CA HIS A 56 0.45 -8.14 -16.57
C HIS A 56 1.34 -8.44 -15.36
N VAL A 57 1.26 -7.59 -14.36
CA VAL A 57 1.92 -7.78 -13.06
C VAL A 57 0.88 -7.58 -11.97
N HIS A 58 0.88 -8.45 -11.00
CA HIS A 58 0.04 -8.31 -9.81
C HIS A 58 0.86 -8.52 -8.54
N PHE A 59 0.49 -7.82 -7.47
CA PHE A 59 1.17 -7.93 -6.19
C PHE A 59 0.25 -7.57 -5.02
N ASP A 60 0.57 -8.13 -3.85
CA ASP A 60 -0.09 -7.78 -2.60
C ASP A 60 0.54 -6.50 -2.03
N PRO A 61 -0.22 -5.39 -1.88
CA PRO A 61 0.31 -4.16 -1.29
C PRO A 61 0.83 -4.35 0.14
N ASN A 62 0.41 -5.39 0.86
CA ASN A 62 0.91 -5.68 2.20
C ASN A 62 2.39 -6.08 2.23
N MET A 63 2.98 -6.47 1.09
CA MET A 63 4.41 -6.76 1.00
C MET A 63 5.29 -5.56 1.41
N PHE A 64 4.76 -4.34 1.34
CA PHE A 64 5.46 -3.12 1.75
C PHE A 64 5.35 -2.81 3.25
N SER A 65 4.55 -3.54 4.01
CA SER A 65 4.31 -3.27 5.43
C SER A 65 5.58 -3.35 6.29
N ASN A 66 6.58 -4.10 5.84
CA ASN A 66 7.84 -4.34 6.56
C ASN A 66 9.03 -3.57 5.97
N ILE A 67 8.81 -2.70 4.98
CA ILE A 67 9.90 -1.93 4.36
C ILE A 67 10.01 -0.58 5.05
N ILE A 68 11.20 -0.25 5.49
CA ILE A 68 11.54 1.04 6.08
C ILE A 68 12.45 1.76 5.10
N LEU A 69 12.01 2.92 4.58
CA LEU A 69 12.85 3.85 3.84
C LEU A 69 13.40 4.86 4.84
N GLU A 70 14.69 4.78 5.11
CA GLU A 70 15.41 5.74 5.95
C GLU A 70 15.54 7.06 5.18
N ASN A 71 15.35 8.18 5.86
CA ASN A 71 15.73 9.56 5.54
C ASN A 71 14.68 10.55 5.01
N GLU A 72 13.49 10.17 4.56
CA GLU A 72 12.55 11.20 4.09
C GLU A 72 11.20 11.21 4.82
N GLY A 73 11.04 10.42 5.88
CA GLY A 73 9.76 10.34 6.60
C GLY A 73 8.62 9.72 5.78
N VAL A 74 8.93 9.24 4.57
CA VAL A 74 7.98 8.59 3.68
C VAL A 74 8.14 7.08 3.82
N TYR A 75 7.19 6.45 4.47
CA TYR A 75 7.15 5.01 4.55
C TYR A 75 6.50 4.44 3.28
N PRO A 76 7.02 3.35 2.69
CA PRO A 76 6.40 2.71 1.52
C PRO A 76 4.92 2.40 1.72
N ILE A 77 4.53 2.06 2.94
CA ILE A 77 3.13 1.86 3.29
C ILE A 77 2.33 3.17 3.16
N THR A 78 2.91 4.33 3.46
CA THR A 78 2.24 5.64 3.28
C THR A 78 2.07 5.98 1.81
N LEU A 79 3.08 5.69 0.97
CA LEU A 79 2.96 5.83 -0.49
C LEU A 79 1.88 4.91 -1.04
N MET A 80 1.90 3.65 -0.61
CA MET A 80 0.89 2.68 -0.98
C MET A 80 -0.50 3.14 -0.55
N HIS A 81 -0.63 3.74 0.64
CA HIS A 81 -1.89 4.32 1.10
C HIS A 81 -2.32 5.52 0.23
N ALA A 82 -1.42 6.39 -0.16
CA ALA A 82 -1.75 7.51 -1.06
C ALA A 82 -2.32 7.01 -2.39
N VAL A 83 -1.80 5.89 -2.91
CA VAL A 83 -2.32 5.23 -4.12
C VAL A 83 -3.65 4.53 -3.84
N LEU A 84 -3.73 3.70 -2.78
CA LEU A 84 -4.87 2.84 -2.48
C LEU A 84 -6.11 3.63 -2.02
N PHE A 85 -5.91 4.78 -1.36
CA PHE A 85 -6.99 5.60 -0.81
C PHE A 85 -7.27 6.86 -1.61
N SER A 86 -6.67 6.95 -2.81
CA SER A 86 -7.17 7.91 -3.79
C SER A 86 -8.65 7.60 -4.10
N SER A 87 -9.41 8.60 -4.45
CA SER A 87 -10.82 8.46 -4.85
C SER A 87 -11.01 7.70 -6.18
N HIS A 88 -10.01 6.97 -6.63
CA HIS A 88 -9.97 6.29 -7.92
C HIS A 88 -10.17 4.79 -7.76
N PHE A 89 -10.75 4.16 -8.80
CA PHE A 89 -10.80 2.69 -8.92
C PHE A 89 -9.58 2.15 -9.64
N TYR A 90 -9.02 2.98 -10.50
CA TYR A 90 -7.87 2.65 -11.32
C TYR A 90 -7.08 3.92 -11.66
N TYR A 91 -5.85 3.72 -12.08
CA TYR A 91 -5.02 4.75 -12.71
C TYR A 91 -4.80 4.38 -14.17
N ARG A 92 -4.91 5.35 -15.08
CA ARG A 92 -4.64 5.18 -16.50
C ARG A 92 -3.82 6.34 -17.02
N PHE A 93 -2.76 6.04 -17.74
CA PHE A 93 -1.93 7.02 -18.45
C PHE A 93 -1.18 6.34 -19.60
N SER A 94 -0.57 7.14 -20.51
CA SER A 94 0.33 6.60 -21.51
C SER A 94 1.67 6.28 -20.87
N ALA A 95 2.11 5.02 -20.98
CA ALA A 95 3.40 4.59 -20.47
C ALA A 95 4.53 5.18 -21.33
N ASP A 96 5.63 5.46 -20.66
CA ASP A 96 6.90 5.87 -21.27
C ASP A 96 7.99 4.79 -21.09
N ASP A 97 9.20 5.07 -21.58
CA ASP A 97 10.33 4.15 -21.51
C ASP A 97 10.71 3.80 -20.05
N VAL A 98 10.46 4.69 -19.08
CA VAL A 98 10.76 4.45 -17.65
C VAL A 98 9.82 3.38 -17.09
N ILE A 99 8.54 3.50 -17.37
CA ILE A 99 7.53 2.50 -16.99
C ILE A 99 7.82 1.17 -17.67
N ASP A 100 8.09 1.18 -18.98
CA ASP A 100 8.34 -0.04 -19.73
C ASP A 100 9.58 -0.78 -19.22
N SER A 101 10.68 -0.07 -18.97
CA SER A 101 11.89 -0.66 -18.41
C SER A 101 11.70 -1.17 -16.97
N THR A 102 10.89 -0.48 -16.16
CA THR A 102 10.58 -0.90 -14.80
C THR A 102 9.74 -2.17 -14.79
N LEU A 103 8.74 -2.27 -15.66
CA LEU A 103 7.91 -3.48 -15.80
C LEU A 103 8.72 -4.66 -16.34
N ASP A 104 9.60 -4.45 -17.32
CA ASP A 104 10.48 -5.50 -17.84
C ASP A 104 11.42 -6.01 -16.77
N LYS A 105 12.00 -5.12 -15.96
CA LYS A 105 12.82 -5.49 -14.83
C LYS A 105 12.02 -6.28 -13.79
N LEU A 106 10.80 -5.86 -13.45
CA LEU A 106 9.93 -6.60 -12.53
C LEU A 106 9.65 -7.99 -13.06
N ILE A 107 9.26 -8.14 -14.32
CA ILE A 107 8.95 -9.43 -14.92
C ILE A 107 10.19 -10.33 -14.89
N SER A 108 11.38 -9.81 -15.26
CA SER A 108 12.62 -10.59 -15.21
C SER A 108 12.96 -11.04 -13.80
N LEU A 109 12.76 -10.20 -12.78
CA LEU A 109 13.02 -10.56 -11.38
C LEU A 109 12.07 -11.65 -10.85
N TYR A 110 10.86 -11.76 -11.41
CA TYR A 110 9.92 -12.84 -11.09
C TYR A 110 10.23 -14.14 -11.84
N THR A 111 10.82 -14.05 -13.03
CA THR A 111 11.14 -15.22 -13.86
C THR A 111 12.54 -15.78 -13.59
N ASP A 112 13.51 -14.90 -13.30
CA ASP A 112 14.92 -15.25 -13.07
C ASP A 112 15.25 -15.12 -11.57
N SER A 113 15.19 -16.23 -10.85
CA SER A 113 15.41 -16.27 -9.40
C SER A 113 16.89 -16.28 -8.97
N ASP A 114 17.84 -16.20 -9.89
CA ASP A 114 19.30 -16.37 -9.63
C ASP A 114 19.98 -15.13 -9.01
N GLY A 115 19.24 -14.07 -8.70
CA GLY A 115 19.79 -12.86 -8.07
C GLY A 115 20.10 -13.05 -6.58
N LEU A 116 21.14 -12.34 -6.09
CA LEU A 116 21.57 -12.39 -4.68
C LEU A 116 20.45 -11.93 -3.71
N PHE A 117 19.57 -11.02 -4.13
CA PHE A 117 18.49 -10.45 -3.33
C PHE A 117 17.21 -10.19 -4.18
N PRO A 118 16.56 -11.21 -4.75
CA PRO A 118 15.44 -11.01 -5.67
C PRO A 118 14.27 -10.29 -5.02
N ALA A 119 13.89 -10.65 -3.80
CA ALA A 119 12.78 -10.01 -3.10
C ALA A 119 13.02 -8.52 -2.81
N ALA A 120 14.24 -8.13 -2.42
CA ALA A 120 14.59 -6.73 -2.21
C ALA A 120 14.54 -5.92 -3.52
N ASN A 121 15.05 -6.48 -4.61
CA ASN A 121 15.02 -5.84 -5.92
C ASN A 121 13.59 -5.67 -6.46
N ILE A 122 12.72 -6.65 -6.25
CA ILE A 122 11.28 -6.57 -6.57
C ILE A 122 10.65 -5.42 -5.78
N ASN A 123 10.88 -5.36 -4.46
CA ASN A 123 10.32 -4.32 -3.60
C ASN A 123 10.77 -2.92 -4.03
N ILE A 124 12.06 -2.73 -4.29
CA ILE A 124 12.60 -1.45 -4.76
C ILE A 124 11.98 -1.04 -6.11
N SER A 125 11.86 -1.98 -7.04
CA SER A 125 11.26 -1.71 -8.35
C SER A 125 9.78 -1.35 -8.25
N LEU A 126 9.03 -2.00 -7.37
CA LEU A 126 7.62 -1.66 -7.09
C LEU A 126 7.48 -0.29 -6.42
N ILE A 127 8.36 0.04 -5.47
CA ILE A 127 8.37 1.37 -4.84
C ILE A 127 8.63 2.45 -5.89
N ASN A 128 9.64 2.28 -6.74
CA ASN A 128 9.93 3.22 -7.82
C ASN A 128 8.73 3.39 -8.76
N LEU A 129 8.06 2.29 -9.09
CA LEU A 129 6.85 2.32 -9.92
C LEU A 129 5.72 3.11 -9.23
N MET A 130 5.52 2.94 -7.93
CA MET A 130 4.51 3.68 -7.17
C MET A 130 4.82 5.17 -7.08
N LEU A 131 6.07 5.54 -6.82
CA LEU A 131 6.52 6.93 -6.84
C LEU A 131 6.28 7.57 -8.21
N TYR A 132 6.66 6.87 -9.28
CA TYR A 132 6.42 7.34 -10.64
C TYR A 132 4.93 7.57 -10.91
N ILE A 133 4.07 6.63 -10.52
CA ILE A 133 2.62 6.76 -10.68
C ILE A 133 2.10 8.00 -9.94
N LEU A 134 2.51 8.22 -8.69
CA LEU A 134 2.09 9.36 -7.89
C LEU A 134 2.53 10.70 -8.51
N ASP A 135 3.74 10.76 -9.05
CA ASP A 135 4.28 11.97 -9.67
C ASP A 135 3.61 12.32 -11.01
N HIS A 136 3.16 11.32 -11.76
CA HIS A 136 2.67 11.50 -13.14
C HIS A 136 1.15 11.36 -13.27
N THR A 137 0.46 10.85 -12.27
CA THR A 137 -1.00 10.76 -12.31
C THR A 137 -1.65 12.04 -11.83
N LYS A 138 -2.09 12.86 -12.77
CA LYS A 138 -3.20 13.80 -12.45
C LYS A 138 -4.45 12.94 -12.26
N PRO A 139 -5.25 13.19 -11.21
CA PRO A 139 -6.47 12.43 -10.98
C PRO A 139 -7.39 12.50 -12.20
N ALA A 140 -7.51 11.41 -12.95
CA ALA A 140 -8.46 11.27 -14.02
C ALA A 140 -9.80 10.85 -13.42
N HIS A 141 -10.76 11.76 -13.43
CA HIS A 141 -12.18 11.58 -13.12
C HIS A 141 -12.59 11.26 -11.67
N HIS A 142 -13.28 12.23 -11.09
CA HIS A 142 -14.09 12.07 -9.88
C HIS A 142 -15.37 11.30 -10.23
N PHE A 143 -15.52 10.09 -9.69
CA PHE A 143 -16.81 9.41 -9.69
C PHE A 143 -17.51 9.57 -8.35
N SER A 144 -18.78 9.93 -8.46
CA SER A 144 -19.68 10.08 -7.33
C SER A 144 -20.08 8.70 -6.77
N ASN A 145 -19.59 8.39 -5.56
CA ASN A 145 -20.16 7.50 -4.56
C ASN A 145 -19.48 6.17 -4.12
N PRO A 146 -18.28 5.76 -4.52
CA PRO A 146 -17.44 4.91 -3.66
C PRO A 146 -16.70 5.72 -2.59
N GLN A 147 -16.82 7.03 -2.65
CA GLN A 147 -16.11 8.00 -1.82
C GLN A 147 -16.32 7.80 -0.31
N LEU A 148 -17.47 7.31 0.13
CA LEU A 148 -17.72 7.13 1.56
C LEU A 148 -16.84 6.05 2.19
N GLN A 149 -16.70 4.89 1.55
CA GLN A 149 -15.91 3.78 2.13
C GLN A 149 -14.41 4.09 2.13
N ASN A 150 -13.88 4.63 1.04
CA ASN A 150 -12.49 5.08 0.98
C ASN A 150 -12.24 6.28 1.90
N SER A 151 -13.20 7.20 2.04
CA SER A 151 -13.08 8.33 2.96
C SER A 151 -13.04 7.88 4.42
N TYR A 152 -13.76 6.84 4.81
CA TYR A 152 -13.70 6.29 6.17
C TYR A 152 -12.32 5.69 6.49
N VAL A 153 -11.73 4.98 5.55
CA VAL A 153 -10.38 4.42 5.73
C VAL A 153 -9.33 5.53 5.71
N ALA A 154 -9.40 6.46 4.77
CA ALA A 154 -8.49 7.60 4.70
C ALA A 154 -8.56 8.45 5.99
N TYR A 155 -9.77 8.75 6.48
CA TYR A 155 -9.95 9.42 7.77
C TYR A 155 -9.29 8.65 8.91
N THR A 156 -9.51 7.33 8.98
CA THR A 156 -8.94 6.47 10.02
C THR A 156 -7.41 6.49 10.00
N LEU A 157 -6.80 6.45 8.81
CA LEU A 157 -5.34 6.51 8.65
C LEU A 157 -4.78 7.87 9.10
N ASN A 158 -5.42 8.97 8.69
CA ASN A 158 -5.03 10.31 9.13
C ASN A 158 -5.17 10.46 10.65
N TYR A 159 -6.28 9.98 11.21
CA TYR A 159 -6.49 9.97 12.66
C TYR A 159 -5.37 9.22 13.40
N ILE A 160 -4.97 8.05 12.89
CA ILE A 160 -3.85 7.28 13.47
C ILE A 160 -2.55 8.07 13.37
N ALA A 161 -2.25 8.68 12.22
CA ALA A 161 -1.04 9.46 12.01
C ALA A 161 -0.94 10.67 12.97
N GLU A 162 -2.06 11.30 13.29
CA GLU A 162 -2.11 12.44 14.20
C GLU A 162 -2.10 12.03 15.69
N HIS A 163 -2.67 10.85 16.02
CA HIS A 163 -2.92 10.42 17.40
C HIS A 163 -2.17 9.15 17.83
N TYR A 164 -1.21 8.63 17.05
CA TYR A 164 -0.55 7.34 17.34
C TYR A 164 0.16 7.29 18.69
N THR A 165 0.60 8.43 19.23
CA THR A 165 1.25 8.53 20.54
C THR A 165 0.25 8.41 21.70
N GLU A 166 -1.04 8.56 21.43
CA GLU A 166 -2.12 8.55 22.40
C GLU A 166 -2.83 7.18 22.43
N LYS A 167 -3.75 7.01 23.39
CA LYS A 167 -4.63 5.84 23.39
C LYS A 167 -5.68 5.98 22.29
N ILE A 168 -5.52 5.26 21.20
CA ILE A 168 -6.53 5.19 20.14
C ILE A 168 -7.63 4.20 20.53
N ILE A 169 -8.87 4.68 20.55
CA ILE A 169 -10.08 3.92 20.82
C ILE A 169 -10.88 3.82 19.51
N GLN A 170 -11.18 2.59 19.06
CA GLN A 170 -11.88 2.39 17.79
C GLN A 170 -13.31 2.95 17.80
N GLU A 171 -13.93 2.97 18.96
CA GLU A 171 -15.24 3.55 19.20
C GLU A 171 -15.26 5.06 18.90
N ASP A 172 -14.19 5.78 19.23
CA ASP A 172 -14.09 7.22 18.99
C ASP A 172 -14.03 7.51 17.50
N ILE A 173 -13.19 6.76 16.75
CA ILE A 173 -13.11 6.86 15.29
C ILE A 173 -14.45 6.53 14.63
N ALA A 174 -15.06 5.43 15.04
CA ALA A 174 -16.33 4.97 14.49
C ALA A 174 -17.47 5.98 14.76
N SER A 175 -17.48 6.58 15.95
CA SER A 175 -18.43 7.64 16.33
C SER A 175 -18.30 8.89 15.46
N GLN A 176 -17.08 9.35 15.22
CA GLN A 176 -16.83 10.52 14.36
C GLN A 176 -17.24 10.26 12.90
N LEU A 177 -17.13 9.01 12.46
CA LEU A 177 -17.56 8.59 11.13
C LEU A 177 -19.06 8.23 11.04
N HIS A 178 -19.79 8.26 12.16
CA HIS A 178 -21.20 7.85 12.26
C HIS A 178 -21.45 6.41 11.78
N ILE A 179 -20.53 5.49 12.07
CA ILE A 179 -20.61 4.07 11.71
C ILE A 179 -20.36 3.19 12.94
N SER A 180 -20.70 1.91 12.83
CA SER A 180 -20.38 0.95 13.90
C SER A 180 -18.91 0.55 13.87
N VAL A 181 -18.33 0.24 15.04
CA VAL A 181 -16.98 -0.31 15.19
C VAL A 181 -16.79 -1.58 14.35
N ARG A 182 -17.80 -2.43 14.32
CA ARG A 182 -17.79 -3.67 13.52
C ARG A 182 -17.66 -3.37 12.04
N TYR A 183 -18.39 -2.37 11.53
CA TYR A 183 -18.31 -1.96 10.14
C TYR A 183 -16.96 -1.34 9.83
N LEU A 184 -16.46 -0.43 10.67
CA LEU A 184 -15.13 0.15 10.54
C LEU A 184 -14.04 -0.92 10.48
N SER A 185 -14.04 -1.88 11.43
CA SER A 185 -13.03 -2.95 11.48
C SER A 185 -13.07 -3.85 10.25
N LYS A 186 -14.27 -4.19 9.76
CA LYS A 186 -14.46 -4.99 8.54
C LYS A 186 -13.94 -4.23 7.32
N LEU A 187 -14.33 -2.96 7.20
CA LEU A 187 -13.95 -2.10 6.10
C LEU A 187 -12.44 -1.87 6.07
N PHE A 188 -11.86 -1.51 7.22
CA PHE A 188 -10.42 -1.28 7.36
C PHE A 188 -9.63 -2.54 6.97
N LYS A 189 -9.99 -3.71 7.52
CA LYS A 189 -9.33 -4.98 7.18
C LYS A 189 -9.49 -5.35 5.70
N ALA A 190 -10.64 -5.05 5.10
CA ALA A 190 -10.88 -5.34 3.68
C ALA A 190 -9.99 -4.49 2.75
N HIS A 191 -9.70 -3.25 3.15
CA HIS A 191 -8.90 -2.32 2.34
C HIS A 191 -7.41 -2.38 2.66
N ILE A 192 -7.05 -2.50 3.95
CA ILE A 192 -5.66 -2.48 4.41
C ILE A 192 -5.05 -3.90 4.48
N GLY A 193 -5.88 -4.95 4.50
CA GLY A 193 -5.43 -6.33 4.61
C GLY A 193 -5.19 -6.79 6.05
N ILE A 194 -4.86 -5.89 6.96
CA ILE A 194 -4.63 -6.18 8.38
C ILE A 194 -5.66 -5.49 9.29
N THR A 195 -5.74 -5.92 10.55
CA THR A 195 -6.67 -5.28 11.52
C THR A 195 -6.22 -3.87 11.87
N LEU A 196 -7.16 -3.02 12.27
CA LEU A 196 -6.86 -1.66 12.72
C LEU A 196 -5.85 -1.64 13.88
N SER A 197 -6.00 -2.54 14.84
CA SER A 197 -5.04 -2.66 15.97
C SER A 197 -3.64 -3.08 15.50
N SER A 198 -3.55 -4.02 14.55
CA SER A 198 -2.27 -4.43 13.97
C SER A 198 -1.62 -3.26 13.23
N TYR A 199 -2.40 -2.49 12.47
CA TYR A 199 -1.91 -1.32 11.77
C TYR A 199 -1.34 -0.25 12.72
N ILE A 200 -2.07 0.09 13.78
CA ILE A 200 -1.59 1.04 14.82
C ILE A 200 -0.26 0.55 15.41
N ASN A 201 -0.14 -0.75 15.68
CA ASN A 201 1.09 -1.32 16.21
C ASN A 201 2.25 -1.20 15.23
N VAL A 202 2.05 -1.57 13.96
CA VAL A 202 3.08 -1.41 12.90
C VAL A 202 3.50 0.05 12.76
N TYR A 203 2.55 0.98 12.75
CA TYR A 203 2.81 2.42 12.67
C TYR A 203 3.71 2.90 13.83
N ARG A 204 3.37 2.51 15.06
CA ARG A 204 4.16 2.83 16.26
C ARG A 204 5.56 2.22 16.24
N ILE A 205 5.71 0.98 15.76
CA ILE A 205 7.01 0.32 15.65
C ILE A 205 7.90 1.04 14.64
N ASN A 206 7.36 1.42 13.48
CA ASN A 206 8.12 2.17 12.48
C ASN A 206 8.63 3.51 13.05
N HIS A 207 7.76 4.23 13.77
CA HIS A 207 8.19 5.45 14.45
C HIS A 207 9.25 5.20 15.53
N SER A 208 9.14 4.10 16.30
CA SER A 208 10.13 3.72 17.30
C SER A 208 11.50 3.43 16.70
N ILE A 209 11.54 2.83 15.50
CA ILE A 209 12.78 2.57 14.77
C ILE A 209 13.43 3.88 14.35
N SER A 210 12.66 4.82 13.81
CA SER A 210 13.16 6.17 13.49
C SER A 210 13.75 6.87 14.73
N LEU A 211 13.09 6.76 15.88
CA LEU A 211 13.65 7.31 17.14
C LEU A 211 14.94 6.60 17.56
N MET A 212 15.06 5.27 17.37
CA MET A 212 16.30 4.55 17.67
C MET A 212 17.48 5.02 16.84
N GLN A 213 17.26 5.33 15.58
CA GLN A 213 18.28 5.77 14.63
C GLN A 213 18.73 7.21 14.87
N ASN A 214 17.76 8.09 15.15
CA ASN A 214 17.99 9.54 15.17
C ASN A 214 18.17 10.11 16.58
N THR A 215 18.07 9.32 17.65
CA THR A 215 18.15 9.80 19.02
C THR A 215 18.98 8.89 19.92
N LYS A 216 19.38 9.42 21.08
CA LYS A 216 20.03 8.65 22.16
C LYS A 216 19.06 8.24 23.27
N LEU A 217 17.76 8.30 23.04
CA LEU A 217 16.74 7.93 24.02
C LEU A 217 16.88 6.46 24.45
N SER A 218 16.56 6.15 25.69
CA SER A 218 16.47 4.77 26.16
C SER A 218 15.31 4.02 25.46
N LEU A 219 15.35 2.70 25.42
CA LEU A 219 14.27 1.90 24.84
C LEU A 219 12.92 2.12 25.54
N THR A 220 12.95 2.44 26.83
CA THR A 220 11.73 2.77 27.58
C THR A 220 11.15 4.11 27.15
N GLU A 221 11.99 5.15 26.97
CA GLU A 221 11.55 6.45 26.47
C GLU A 221 11.00 6.34 25.05
N ILE A 222 11.69 5.57 24.18
CA ILE A 222 11.23 5.32 22.81
C ILE A 222 9.87 4.62 22.81
N ALA A 223 9.68 3.59 23.64
CA ALA A 223 8.40 2.93 23.75
C ALA A 223 7.26 3.91 24.09
N LEU A 224 7.49 4.76 25.09
CA LEU A 224 6.50 5.76 25.53
C LEU A 224 6.23 6.82 24.42
N GLN A 225 7.29 7.38 23.82
CA GLN A 225 7.14 8.36 22.75
C GLN A 225 6.53 7.80 21.47
N SER A 226 6.61 6.49 21.28
CA SER A 226 5.94 5.79 20.19
C SER A 226 4.51 5.34 20.51
N GLY A 227 3.95 5.74 21.68
CA GLY A 227 2.57 5.49 22.05
C GLY A 227 2.31 4.13 22.71
N PHE A 228 3.36 3.42 23.16
CA PHE A 228 3.19 2.21 23.97
C PHE A 228 3.07 2.55 25.46
N THR A 229 2.15 1.89 26.14
CA THR A 229 1.91 2.13 27.58
C THR A 229 2.97 1.53 28.49
N ASN A 230 3.71 0.51 28.01
CA ASN A 230 4.79 -0.12 28.76
C ASN A 230 5.80 -0.80 27.81
N SER A 231 7.03 -1.00 28.31
CA SER A 231 8.15 -1.57 27.55
C SER A 231 8.00 -3.07 27.25
N GLN A 232 7.22 -3.81 28.03
CA GLN A 232 6.98 -5.24 27.79
C GLN A 232 6.10 -5.43 26.55
N HIS A 233 4.99 -4.69 26.48
CA HIS A 233 4.11 -4.69 25.31
C HIS A 233 4.85 -4.22 24.05
N TYR A 234 5.61 -3.12 24.18
CA TYR A 234 6.50 -2.64 23.10
C TYR A 234 7.44 -3.72 22.60
N SER A 235 8.19 -4.39 23.50
CA SER A 235 9.17 -5.39 23.13
C SER A 235 8.54 -6.61 22.46
N LYS A 236 7.34 -7.01 22.90
CA LYS A 236 6.58 -8.09 22.28
C LYS A 236 6.17 -7.71 20.85
N VAL A 237 5.50 -6.57 20.69
CA VAL A 237 5.02 -6.09 19.38
C VAL A 237 6.20 -5.85 18.43
N PHE A 238 7.30 -5.27 18.93
CA PHE A 238 8.51 -5.06 18.13
C PHE A 238 9.03 -6.38 17.58
N ARG A 239 9.16 -7.41 18.41
CA ARG A 239 9.62 -8.74 17.98
C ARG A 239 8.64 -9.37 16.99
N ASP A 240 7.35 -9.23 17.19
CA ASP A 240 6.33 -9.76 16.28
C ASP A 240 6.38 -9.07 14.89
N CYS A 241 6.77 -7.78 14.83
CA CYS A 241 6.89 -7.01 13.58
C CYS A 241 8.24 -7.14 12.90
N VAL A 242 9.35 -7.19 13.66
CA VAL A 242 10.74 -7.04 13.15
C VAL A 242 11.54 -8.33 13.27
N ASN A 243 10.95 -9.39 13.84
CA ASN A 243 11.59 -10.70 14.11
C ASN A 243 12.87 -10.64 14.98
N THR A 244 13.08 -9.53 15.69
CA THR A 244 14.22 -9.36 16.62
C THR A 244 13.78 -8.49 17.81
N THR A 245 14.55 -8.49 18.89
CA THR A 245 14.23 -7.62 20.03
C THR A 245 14.70 -6.18 19.81
N PRO A 246 14.05 -5.16 20.44
CA PRO A 246 14.49 -3.76 20.34
C PRO A 246 15.97 -3.58 20.72
N SER A 247 16.44 -4.31 21.73
CA SER A 247 17.84 -4.24 22.18
C SER A 247 18.84 -4.82 21.18
N GLN A 248 18.45 -5.91 20.51
CA GLN A 248 19.28 -6.51 19.45
C GLN A 248 19.31 -5.61 18.22
N TYR A 249 18.15 -5.11 17.81
CA TYR A 249 18.02 -4.19 16.68
C TYR A 249 18.88 -2.94 16.88
N ARG A 250 18.81 -2.30 18.07
CA ARG A 250 19.65 -1.13 18.40
C ARG A 250 21.14 -1.38 18.33
N LYS A 251 21.61 -2.62 18.59
CA LYS A 251 23.04 -2.96 18.50
C LYS A 251 23.49 -3.20 17.07
N SER A 252 22.55 -3.41 16.13
CA SER A 252 22.85 -3.69 14.73
C SER A 252 22.85 -2.45 13.84
N ILE A 253 22.42 -1.28 14.39
CA ILE A 253 22.37 0.02 13.70
C ILE A 253 23.44 1.01 14.35
#